data_826eaff96c0d36ec6f73cce4783d1d11
#
_entry.id   826eaff96c0d36ec6f73cce4783d1d11
#
_cell.length_a   1.000
_cell.length_b   1.000
_cell.length_c   1.000
_cell.angle_alpha   90.00
_cell.angle_beta   90.00
_cell.angle_gamma   90.00
#
_symmetry.space_group_name_H-M   'P 1'
#
loop_
_entity.id
_entity.type
_entity.pdbx_description
1 polymer ?
#
loop_
_entity_poly.entity_id
_entity_poly.type
_entity_poly.pdbx_seq_one_letter_code
_entity_poly.pdbx_strand_id
1 'polypeptide(L)'
;MDNSKPFELEKMQAELKEAGLDGWLFYDFRGLDPIAHSILRFAPGKMGTRRWFFFVPAEGEPSKLVHAIETAALDHLPGRKTIYGTRQSLDAALEEILSGSSKVAMNYATDNPYVSRVDAGTVEKVRGKGVEVVTSGELIQVFESVLSPEQLESHRRAGAHVRGIVDELSLIHI
;
A
#
# COMPACT_ATOMS: atom_id res chain seq x y z
N MET A 1 -4.07 11.57 -9.85
CA MET A 1 -3.09 11.35 -8.76
C MET A 1 -1.77 11.93 -9.21
N ASP A 2 -1.18 12.78 -8.40
CA ASP A 2 0.11 13.41 -8.72
C ASP A 2 1.25 12.41 -8.41
N ASN A 3 1.72 11.72 -9.45
CA ASN A 3 2.81 10.74 -9.35
C ASN A 3 4.20 11.41 -9.35
N SER A 4 4.28 12.73 -9.23
CA SER A 4 5.54 13.48 -9.21
C SER A 4 6.25 13.45 -7.85
N LYS A 5 5.55 13.05 -6.78
CA LYS A 5 6.12 12.96 -5.43
C LYS A 5 6.94 11.68 -5.28
N PRO A 6 8.14 11.76 -4.69
CA PRO A 6 8.93 10.57 -4.39
C PRO A 6 8.24 9.68 -3.35
N PHE A 7 8.67 8.42 -3.29
CA PHE A 7 8.26 7.50 -2.23
C PHE A 7 8.73 8.02 -0.86
N GLU A 8 7.82 8.10 0.11
CA GLU A 8 8.04 8.75 1.42
C GLU A 8 8.49 7.73 2.47
N LEU A 9 9.69 7.13 2.31
CA LEU A 9 10.19 6.08 3.21
C LEU A 9 10.29 6.53 4.66
N GLU A 10 10.91 7.68 4.92
CA GLU A 10 11.11 8.18 6.29
C GLU A 10 9.80 8.43 7.02
N LYS A 11 8.82 9.02 6.32
CA LYS A 11 7.48 9.21 6.86
C LYS A 11 6.82 7.86 7.18
N MET A 12 6.92 6.89 6.28
CA MET A 12 6.32 5.57 6.50
C MET A 12 6.93 4.87 7.72
N GLN A 13 8.24 4.95 7.89
CA GLN A 13 8.93 4.39 9.05
C GLN A 13 8.56 5.10 10.37
N ALA A 14 8.35 6.41 10.33
CA ALA A 14 7.87 7.16 11.50
C ALA A 14 6.46 6.72 11.92
N GLU A 15 5.53 6.60 10.96
CA GLU A 15 4.16 6.13 11.23
C GLU A 15 4.12 4.69 11.74
N LEU A 16 4.98 3.81 11.23
CA LEU A 16 5.11 2.43 11.71
C LEU A 16 5.56 2.38 13.18
N LYS A 17 6.53 3.20 13.56
CA LYS A 17 6.99 3.31 14.94
C LYS A 17 5.90 3.82 15.86
N GLU A 18 5.18 4.87 15.45
CA GLU A 18 4.07 5.42 16.22
C GLU A 18 2.95 4.41 16.43
N ALA A 19 2.66 3.59 15.39
CA ALA A 19 1.67 2.52 15.45
C ALA A 19 2.15 1.26 16.22
N GLY A 20 3.41 1.20 16.65
CA GLY A 20 4.00 0.02 17.31
C GLY A 20 4.05 -1.21 16.41
N LEU A 21 4.36 -1.02 15.14
CA LEU A 21 4.46 -2.07 14.12
C LEU A 21 5.91 -2.28 13.70
N ASP A 22 6.30 -3.54 13.47
CA ASP A 22 7.65 -3.87 13.01
C ASP A 22 7.84 -3.55 11.52
N GLY A 23 6.75 -3.47 10.75
CA GLY A 23 6.81 -3.09 9.34
C GLY A 23 5.47 -3.15 8.62
N TRP A 24 5.49 -2.73 7.35
CA TRP A 24 4.37 -2.84 6.42
C TRP A 24 4.77 -3.72 5.25
N LEU A 25 4.09 -4.85 5.09
CA LEU A 25 4.28 -5.76 3.97
C LEU A 25 3.24 -5.48 2.88
N PHE A 26 3.67 -4.82 1.83
CA PHE A 26 2.88 -4.67 0.62
C PHE A 26 2.97 -5.92 -0.24
N TYR A 27 1.89 -6.25 -0.89
CA TYR A 27 1.78 -7.37 -1.80
C TYR A 27 0.87 -6.99 -2.95
N ASP A 28 1.21 -7.44 -4.14
CA ASP A 28 0.28 -7.39 -5.26
C ASP A 28 0.44 -8.59 -6.19
N PHE A 29 -0.65 -8.94 -6.81
CA PHE A 29 -0.75 -9.89 -7.90
C PHE A 29 -1.72 -9.35 -8.94
N ARG A 30 -1.20 -9.06 -10.15
CA ARG A 30 -1.99 -8.60 -11.30
C ARG A 30 -2.69 -7.25 -11.12
N GLY A 31 -2.16 -6.36 -10.30
CA GLY A 31 -2.73 -5.04 -10.07
C GLY A 31 -4.00 -5.05 -9.23
N LEU A 32 -4.17 -6.05 -8.34
CA LEU A 32 -5.34 -6.17 -7.49
C LEU A 32 -5.32 -5.22 -6.27
N ASP A 33 -4.15 -4.65 -5.95
CA ASP A 33 -4.01 -3.66 -4.88
C ASP A 33 -3.71 -2.25 -5.41
N PRO A 34 -4.73 -1.48 -5.83
CA PRO A 34 -4.55 -0.11 -6.28
C PRO A 34 -4.05 0.82 -5.16
N ILE A 35 -4.29 0.49 -3.89
CA ILE A 35 -3.81 1.27 -2.75
C ILE A 35 -2.29 1.15 -2.64
N ALA A 36 -1.75 -0.08 -2.70
CA ALA A 36 -0.31 -0.31 -2.75
C ALA A 36 0.32 0.41 -3.94
N HIS A 37 -0.29 0.34 -5.13
CA HIS A 37 0.20 1.04 -6.32
C HIS A 37 0.25 2.56 -6.15
N SER A 38 -0.76 3.15 -5.50
CA SER A 38 -0.80 4.59 -5.21
C SER A 38 0.28 4.99 -4.20
N ILE A 39 0.34 4.35 -3.05
CA ILE A 39 1.29 4.66 -1.97
C ILE A 39 2.73 4.47 -2.44
N LEU A 40 2.99 3.39 -3.17
CA LEU A 40 4.32 3.05 -3.70
C LEU A 40 4.67 3.78 -5.02
N ARG A 41 3.80 4.69 -5.50
CA ARG A 41 4.06 5.54 -6.67
C ARG A 41 4.32 4.78 -7.97
N PHE A 42 3.57 3.72 -8.23
CA PHE A 42 3.63 3.05 -9.52
C PHE A 42 3.18 3.95 -10.66
N ALA A 43 3.86 3.87 -11.80
CA ALA A 43 3.42 4.58 -13.01
C ALA A 43 2.05 4.06 -13.48
N PRO A 44 1.14 4.93 -13.94
CA PRO A 44 -0.15 4.51 -14.46
C PRO A 44 -0.02 3.47 -15.58
N GLY A 45 -0.87 2.44 -15.55
CA GLY A 45 -0.88 1.38 -16.55
C GLY A 45 0.23 0.34 -16.42
N LYS A 46 1.15 0.47 -15.48
CA LYS A 46 2.15 -0.56 -15.19
C LYS A 46 1.49 -1.68 -14.39
N MET A 47 1.24 -2.79 -15.04
CA MET A 47 0.65 -3.97 -14.41
C MET A 47 1.60 -5.16 -14.55
N GLY A 48 1.89 -5.81 -13.40
CA GLY A 48 2.63 -7.06 -13.36
C GLY A 48 1.72 -8.26 -13.50
N THR A 49 2.27 -9.40 -13.93
CA THR A 49 1.56 -10.68 -14.00
C THR A 49 2.00 -11.67 -12.93
N ARG A 50 3.01 -11.31 -12.18
CA ARG A 50 3.60 -12.11 -11.10
C ARG A 50 3.47 -11.42 -9.77
N ARG A 51 3.43 -12.20 -8.69
CA ARG A 51 3.40 -11.68 -7.33
C ARG A 51 4.70 -10.96 -7.03
N TRP A 52 4.59 -9.83 -6.34
CA TRP A 52 5.71 -9.16 -5.71
C TRP A 52 5.36 -8.83 -4.26
N PHE A 53 6.40 -8.68 -3.45
CA PHE A 53 6.28 -8.20 -2.07
C PHE A 53 7.27 -7.07 -1.87
N PHE A 54 6.85 -6.06 -1.12
CA PHE A 54 7.72 -4.97 -0.69
C PHE A 54 7.54 -4.80 0.80
N PHE A 55 8.58 -5.07 1.55
CA PHE A 55 8.57 -4.94 2.99
C PHE A 55 9.29 -3.66 3.40
N VAL A 56 8.58 -2.77 4.10
CA VAL A 56 9.13 -1.57 4.73
C VAL A 56 9.20 -1.84 6.22
N PRO A 57 10.39 -2.08 6.79
CA PRO A 57 10.55 -2.23 8.23
C PRO A 57 10.41 -0.86 8.90
N ALA A 58 9.99 -0.83 10.17
CA ALA A 58 9.96 0.39 10.99
C ALA A 58 11.36 1.01 11.14
N GLU A 59 12.41 0.19 11.06
CA GLU A 59 13.81 0.62 11.06
C GLU A 59 14.63 -0.20 10.06
N GLY A 60 15.58 0.48 9.39
CA GLY A 60 16.49 -0.16 8.46
C GLY A 60 16.06 -0.06 6.99
N GLU A 61 16.69 -0.88 6.15
CA GLU A 61 16.51 -0.85 4.71
C GLU A 61 15.31 -1.69 4.28
N PRO A 62 14.44 -1.18 3.37
CA PRO A 62 13.35 -1.96 2.79
C PRO A 62 13.84 -3.18 1.99
N SER A 63 12.96 -4.15 1.80
CA SER A 63 13.23 -5.36 1.02
C SER A 63 12.21 -5.55 -0.09
N LYS A 64 12.71 -5.82 -1.29
CA LYS A 64 11.93 -6.09 -2.51
C LYS A 64 12.03 -7.56 -2.87
N LEU A 65 10.90 -8.23 -3.04
CA LEU A 65 10.83 -9.62 -3.46
C LEU A 65 10.07 -9.71 -4.77
N VAL A 66 10.77 -10.03 -5.85
CA VAL A 66 10.23 -10.02 -7.22
C VAL A 66 10.44 -11.35 -7.91
N HIS A 67 9.55 -11.68 -8.84
CA HIS A 67 9.67 -12.92 -9.62
C HIS A 67 10.72 -12.81 -10.72
N ALA A 68 11.41 -13.91 -11.02
CA ALA A 68 12.47 -13.98 -12.04
C ALA A 68 12.04 -13.55 -13.45
N ILE A 69 10.74 -13.60 -13.77
CA ILE A 69 10.19 -13.11 -15.05
C ILE A 69 9.99 -11.60 -15.07
N GLU A 70 9.81 -10.96 -13.90
CA GLU A 70 9.47 -9.54 -13.76
C GLU A 70 10.42 -8.86 -12.75
N THR A 71 11.72 -9.01 -12.95
CA THR A 71 12.75 -8.55 -12.01
C THR A 71 12.76 -7.04 -11.81
N ALA A 72 12.23 -6.26 -12.77
CA ALA A 72 12.18 -4.80 -12.72
C ALA A 72 10.88 -4.24 -12.07
N ALA A 73 10.00 -5.09 -11.52
CA ALA A 73 8.69 -4.66 -11.03
C ALA A 73 8.77 -3.54 -9.98
N LEU A 74 9.75 -3.59 -9.08
CA LEU A 74 9.94 -2.66 -7.96
C LEU A 74 11.23 -1.81 -8.08
N ASP A 75 11.78 -1.61 -9.28
CA ASP A 75 13.07 -0.91 -9.45
C ASP A 75 13.01 0.58 -9.11
N HIS A 76 11.83 1.19 -9.13
CA HIS A 76 11.62 2.57 -8.73
C HIS A 76 11.64 2.79 -7.21
N LEU A 77 11.61 1.72 -6.42
CA LEU A 77 11.63 1.79 -4.96
C LEU A 77 13.04 1.56 -4.41
N PRO A 78 13.36 2.10 -3.22
CA PRO A 78 14.63 1.81 -2.54
C PRO A 78 14.65 0.38 -1.98
N GLY A 79 15.81 -0.05 -1.51
CA GLY A 79 15.95 -1.29 -0.74
C GLY A 79 16.55 -2.46 -1.50
N ARG A 80 16.89 -3.51 -0.71
CA ARG A 80 17.51 -4.74 -1.19
C ARG A 80 16.53 -5.57 -2.02
N LYS A 81 16.98 -6.06 -3.17
CA LYS A 81 16.18 -6.90 -4.06
C LYS A 81 16.55 -8.37 -3.93
N THR A 82 15.54 -9.20 -3.72
CA THR A 82 15.63 -10.66 -3.79
C THR A 82 14.76 -11.17 -4.93
N ILE A 83 15.30 -12.08 -5.74
CA ILE A 83 14.60 -12.65 -6.90
C ILE A 83 14.20 -14.08 -6.56
N TYR A 84 12.92 -14.42 -6.73
CA TYR A 84 12.42 -15.78 -6.60
C TYR A 84 11.92 -16.34 -7.94
N GLY A 85 12.04 -17.65 -8.13
CA GLY A 85 11.58 -18.33 -9.35
C GLY A 85 10.63 -19.50 -9.09
N THR A 86 10.63 -20.01 -7.84
CA THR A 86 9.82 -21.16 -7.42
C THR A 86 9.03 -20.83 -6.16
N ARG A 87 8.05 -21.68 -5.85
CA ARG A 87 7.31 -21.56 -4.58
C ARG A 87 8.25 -21.68 -3.37
N GLN A 88 9.20 -22.61 -3.44
CA GLN A 88 10.14 -22.84 -2.35
C GLN A 88 11.05 -21.64 -2.12
N SER A 89 11.59 -21.02 -3.19
CA SER A 89 12.43 -19.82 -3.07
C SER A 89 11.62 -18.59 -2.61
N LEU A 90 10.33 -18.50 -2.97
CA LEU A 90 9.43 -17.47 -2.43
C LEU A 90 9.23 -17.65 -0.91
N ASP A 91 8.97 -18.88 -0.46
CA ASP A 91 8.72 -19.16 0.95
C ASP A 91 9.97 -18.87 1.80
N ALA A 92 11.17 -19.23 1.33
CA ALA A 92 12.44 -18.92 2.00
C ALA A 92 12.71 -17.39 2.04
N ALA A 93 12.47 -16.69 0.94
CA ALA A 93 12.69 -15.26 0.87
C ALA A 93 11.69 -14.47 1.74
N LEU A 94 10.43 -14.92 1.83
CA LEU A 94 9.46 -14.33 2.76
C LEU A 94 9.88 -14.51 4.22
N GLU A 95 10.41 -15.68 4.57
CA GLU A 95 10.93 -15.94 5.91
C GLU A 95 12.14 -15.05 6.24
N GLU A 96 13.04 -14.85 5.27
CA GLU A 96 14.20 -13.96 5.43
C GLU A 96 13.77 -12.50 5.66
N ILE A 97 12.89 -11.94 4.81
CA ILE A 97 12.50 -10.51 4.93
C ILE A 97 11.64 -10.21 6.14
N LEU A 98 10.94 -11.21 6.69
CA LEU A 98 10.11 -11.09 7.89
C LEU A 98 10.88 -11.47 9.17
N SER A 99 12.13 -11.93 9.04
CA SER A 99 12.93 -12.34 10.20
C SER A 99 13.11 -11.20 11.21
N GLY A 100 12.81 -11.50 12.46
CA GLY A 100 12.86 -10.53 13.56
C GLY A 100 11.61 -9.66 13.71
N SER A 101 10.64 -9.79 12.80
CA SER A 101 9.33 -9.11 12.93
C SER A 101 8.36 -10.00 13.69
N SER A 102 7.59 -9.41 14.60
CA SER A 102 6.51 -10.04 15.35
C SER A 102 5.14 -9.60 14.86
N LYS A 103 5.02 -8.33 14.43
CA LYS A 103 3.75 -7.70 14.08
C LYS A 103 3.90 -6.81 12.84
N VAL A 104 3.23 -7.17 11.74
CA VAL A 104 3.31 -6.44 10.47
C VAL A 104 1.93 -6.04 9.98
N ALA A 105 1.85 -4.83 9.37
CA ALA A 105 0.66 -4.41 8.66
C ALA A 105 0.62 -5.04 7.26
N MET A 106 -0.59 -5.36 6.78
CA MET A 106 -0.88 -5.67 5.38
C MET A 106 -2.17 -4.97 4.95
N ASN A 107 -2.37 -4.77 3.65
CA ASN A 107 -3.63 -4.26 3.12
C ASN A 107 -4.71 -5.35 3.23
N TYR A 108 -5.06 -5.65 4.46
CA TYR A 108 -6.00 -6.66 4.91
C TYR A 108 -6.88 -6.09 6.02
N ALA A 109 -8.18 -6.36 5.95
CA ALA A 109 -9.11 -6.01 7.01
C ALA A 109 -10.27 -7.02 7.02
N THR A 110 -10.79 -7.34 8.20
CA THR A 110 -11.97 -8.22 8.37
C THR A 110 -13.26 -7.49 8.03
N ASP A 111 -13.35 -6.21 8.38
CA ASP A 111 -14.60 -5.44 8.36
C ASP A 111 -14.63 -4.33 7.30
N ASN A 112 -13.51 -4.11 6.59
CA ASN A 112 -13.41 -3.08 5.56
C ASN A 112 -12.93 -3.64 4.22
N PRO A 113 -13.85 -3.95 3.28
CA PRO A 113 -13.49 -4.50 1.98
C PRO A 113 -12.70 -3.53 1.10
N TYR A 114 -12.74 -2.22 1.36
CA TYR A 114 -11.97 -1.23 0.61
C TYR A 114 -10.47 -1.31 0.92
N VAL A 115 -10.11 -1.68 2.14
CA VAL A 115 -8.74 -1.87 2.60
C VAL A 115 -8.25 -3.28 2.29
N SER A 116 -9.13 -4.29 2.35
CA SER A 116 -8.77 -5.69 2.18
C SER A 116 -8.47 -6.02 0.71
N ARG A 117 -7.20 -5.95 0.33
CA ARG A 117 -6.70 -6.18 -1.04
C ARG A 117 -5.86 -7.45 -1.15
N VAL A 118 -5.28 -7.90 -0.05
CA VAL A 118 -4.48 -9.12 -0.01
C VAL A 118 -5.39 -10.33 0.10
N ASP A 119 -5.16 -11.34 -0.73
CA ASP A 119 -5.91 -12.60 -0.66
C ASP A 119 -5.63 -13.37 0.64
N ALA A 120 -6.65 -14.11 1.10
CA ALA A 120 -6.59 -14.86 2.35
C ALA A 120 -5.41 -15.85 2.38
N GLY A 121 -5.10 -16.50 1.26
CA GLY A 121 -3.99 -17.45 1.17
C GLY A 121 -2.63 -16.79 1.40
N THR A 122 -2.46 -15.56 0.95
CA THR A 122 -1.24 -14.79 1.20
C THR A 122 -1.15 -14.33 2.65
N VAL A 123 -2.26 -13.89 3.26
CA VAL A 123 -2.31 -13.54 4.69
C VAL A 123 -1.94 -14.75 5.56
N GLU A 124 -2.54 -15.91 5.29
CA GLU A 124 -2.24 -17.16 6.01
C GLU A 124 -0.78 -17.61 5.82
N LYS A 125 -0.23 -17.41 4.63
CA LYS A 125 1.18 -17.69 4.35
C LYS A 125 2.11 -16.84 5.25
N VAL A 126 1.84 -15.55 5.39
CA VAL A 126 2.62 -14.64 6.25
C VAL A 126 2.46 -15.03 7.73
N ARG A 127 1.24 -15.28 8.18
CA ARG A 127 0.95 -15.78 9.54
C ARG A 127 1.68 -17.09 9.84
N GLY A 128 1.76 -17.98 8.85
CA GLY A 128 2.51 -19.24 8.94
C GLY A 128 4.02 -19.07 9.16
N LYS A 129 4.56 -17.86 9.00
CA LYS A 129 5.95 -17.51 9.37
C LYS A 129 6.11 -17.05 10.83
N GLY A 130 5.06 -17.13 11.63
CA GLY A 130 5.08 -16.73 13.03
C GLY A 130 4.87 -15.24 13.27
N VAL A 131 4.38 -14.51 12.26
CA VAL A 131 4.16 -13.07 12.30
C VAL A 131 2.66 -12.78 12.48
N GLU A 132 2.32 -11.89 13.42
CA GLU A 132 0.98 -11.34 13.53
C GLU A 132 0.71 -10.39 12.36
N VAL A 133 -0.33 -10.66 11.58
CA VAL A 133 -0.78 -9.77 10.50
C VAL A 133 -1.94 -8.93 10.99
N VAL A 134 -1.75 -7.60 10.97
CA VAL A 134 -2.77 -6.61 11.33
C VAL A 134 -3.17 -5.77 10.12
N THR A 135 -4.30 -5.07 10.26
CA THR A 135 -4.77 -4.16 9.21
C THR A 135 -3.85 -2.96 9.04
N SER A 136 -3.65 -2.51 7.80
CA SER A 136 -3.00 -1.25 7.46
C SER A 136 -3.97 -0.06 7.35
N GLY A 137 -5.23 -0.21 7.79
CA GLY A 137 -6.27 0.79 7.56
C GLY A 137 -5.92 2.19 8.03
N GLU A 138 -5.34 2.35 9.22
CA GLU A 138 -4.91 3.65 9.76
C GLU A 138 -3.72 4.22 8.97
N LEU A 139 -2.73 3.40 8.64
CA LEU A 139 -1.62 3.81 7.80
C LEU A 139 -2.10 4.30 6.42
N ILE A 140 -3.03 3.59 5.80
CA ILE A 140 -3.62 3.99 4.51
C ILE A 140 -4.25 5.39 4.62
N GLN A 141 -4.94 5.71 5.71
CA GLN A 141 -5.53 7.04 5.90
C GLN A 141 -4.47 8.14 5.89
N VAL A 142 -3.32 7.93 6.52
CA VAL A 142 -2.22 8.90 6.56
C VAL A 142 -1.67 9.20 5.16
N PHE A 143 -1.64 8.20 4.26
CA PHE A 143 -1.03 8.34 2.93
C PHE A 143 -2.05 8.67 1.82
N GLU A 144 -3.31 8.24 1.96
CA GLU A 144 -4.31 8.34 0.89
C GLU A 144 -5.46 9.32 1.21
N SER A 145 -5.73 9.61 2.49
CA SER A 145 -6.89 10.42 2.87
C SER A 145 -6.55 11.86 3.27
N VAL A 146 -5.29 12.24 3.27
CA VAL A 146 -4.86 13.61 3.57
C VAL A 146 -4.79 14.42 2.28
N LEU A 147 -5.67 15.42 2.17
CA LEU A 147 -5.69 16.33 1.02
C LEU A 147 -4.53 17.33 1.09
N SER A 148 -3.88 17.58 -0.05
CA SER A 148 -2.97 18.72 -0.17
C SER A 148 -3.76 20.05 -0.11
N PRO A 149 -3.09 21.19 0.17
CA PRO A 149 -3.75 22.49 0.13
C PRO A 149 -4.50 22.75 -1.20
N GLU A 150 -3.91 22.36 -2.33
CA GLU A 150 -4.51 22.51 -3.67
C GLU A 150 -5.72 21.60 -3.85
N GLN A 151 -5.64 20.36 -3.37
CA GLN A 151 -6.75 19.41 -3.38
C GLN A 151 -7.90 19.89 -2.49
N LEU A 152 -7.59 20.40 -1.30
CA LEU A 152 -8.57 20.95 -0.39
C LEU A 152 -9.30 22.16 -1.02
N GLU A 153 -8.57 23.06 -1.66
CA GLU A 153 -9.17 24.21 -2.36
C GLU A 153 -10.03 23.77 -3.55
N SER A 154 -9.57 22.78 -4.31
CA SER A 154 -10.38 22.18 -5.39
C SER A 154 -11.66 21.55 -4.87
N HIS A 155 -11.57 20.83 -3.75
CA HIS A 155 -12.71 20.23 -3.09
C HIS A 155 -13.72 21.28 -2.60
N ARG A 156 -13.26 22.38 -2.00
CA ARG A 156 -14.11 23.50 -1.57
C ARG A 156 -14.83 24.15 -2.74
N ARG A 157 -14.13 24.40 -3.87
CA ARG A 157 -14.77 24.93 -5.08
C ARG A 157 -15.84 23.99 -5.61
N ALA A 158 -15.56 22.70 -5.71
CA ALA A 158 -16.54 21.70 -6.14
C ALA A 158 -17.77 21.70 -5.22
N GLY A 159 -17.57 21.75 -3.91
CA GLY A 159 -18.65 21.83 -2.93
C GLY A 159 -19.52 23.09 -3.09
N ALA A 160 -18.89 24.25 -3.37
CA ALA A 160 -19.62 25.49 -3.64
C ALA A 160 -20.46 25.40 -4.92
N HIS A 161 -19.93 24.80 -5.99
CA HIS A 161 -20.69 24.57 -7.23
C HIS A 161 -21.91 23.66 -7.00
N VAL A 162 -21.70 22.52 -6.32
CA VAL A 162 -22.81 21.60 -6.01
C VAL A 162 -23.90 22.31 -5.16
N ARG A 163 -23.48 23.09 -4.17
CA ARG A 163 -24.41 23.87 -3.35
C ARG A 163 -25.22 24.88 -4.18
N GLY A 164 -24.55 25.62 -5.08
CA GLY A 164 -25.24 26.56 -5.98
C GLY A 164 -26.28 25.87 -6.86
N ILE A 165 -25.96 24.70 -7.42
CA ILE A 165 -26.92 23.91 -8.21
C ILE A 165 -28.13 23.48 -7.36
N VAL A 166 -27.92 23.02 -6.13
CA VAL A 166 -29.02 22.64 -5.23
C VAL A 166 -29.92 23.84 -4.93
N ASP A 167 -29.32 25.00 -4.63
CA ASP A 167 -30.07 26.21 -4.31
C ASP A 167 -30.89 26.69 -5.53
N GLU A 168 -30.33 26.66 -6.74
CA GLU A 168 -31.03 26.98 -7.98
C GLU A 168 -32.21 26.02 -8.26
N LEU A 169 -31.99 24.71 -8.13
CA LEU A 169 -33.03 23.72 -8.34
C LEU A 169 -34.15 23.84 -7.30
N SER A 170 -33.84 24.18 -6.06
CA SER A 170 -34.83 24.39 -5.01
C SER A 170 -35.76 25.58 -5.30
N LEU A 171 -35.28 26.60 -6.02
CA LEU A 171 -36.10 27.75 -6.42
C LEU A 171 -37.07 27.43 -7.56
N ILE A 172 -36.80 26.40 -8.37
CA ILE A 172 -37.64 26.03 -9.52
C ILE A 172 -38.93 25.30 -9.06
N HIS A 173 -38.92 24.71 -7.86
CA HIS A 173 -40.01 23.89 -7.31
C HIS A 173 -40.85 24.57 -6.23
N ILE A 174 -40.67 25.89 -6.03
CA ILE A 174 -41.54 26.71 -5.17
C ILE A 174 -42.49 27.55 -6.06
#